data_8dcedbc300ecf25fcfe7eaa4e0b2fc67
#
_entry.id   8dcedbc300ecf25fcfe7eaa4e0b2fc67
#
_cell.length_a   1.000
_cell.length_b   1.000
_cell.length_c   1.000
_cell.angle_alpha   90.00
_cell.angle_beta   90.00
_cell.angle_gamma   90.00
#
_symmetry.space_group_name_H-M   'P 1'
#
loop_
_entity.id
_entity.type
_entity.pdbx_description
1 polymer ?
#
loop_
_entity_poly.entity_id
_entity_poly.type
_entity_poly.pdbx_seq_one_letter_code
_entity_poly.pdbx_strand_id
1 'polypeptide(L)'
;MRLDRIIRNSGCTITVGDAFVEIDAVCNDSRKVTRGSAFVAVKGYATDGHDYISIAIGKGAKAIIYEDQAALDRHVESMDLDGVTLIKAESSRFALAMMAANFYDNPSEKLTLVGITGTN
;
A
#
# COMPACT_ATOMS: atom_id res chain seq x y z
N MET A 1 -6.45 8.85 5.87
CA MET A 1 -5.95 8.10 7.05
C MET A 1 -4.42 8.08 7.02
N ARG A 2 -3.79 8.20 8.16
CA ARG A 2 -2.33 8.15 8.20
C ARG A 2 -1.83 6.76 7.87
N LEU A 3 -0.70 6.70 7.20
CA LEU A 3 -0.10 5.45 6.75
C LEU A 3 0.16 4.48 7.91
N ASP A 4 0.64 4.98 9.06
CA ASP A 4 0.95 4.12 10.19
C ASP A 4 -0.28 3.36 10.69
N ARG A 5 -1.47 3.93 10.55
CA ARG A 5 -2.70 3.25 10.92
C ARG A 5 -3.12 2.22 9.88
N ILE A 6 -2.86 2.53 8.62
CA ILE A 6 -3.26 1.65 7.52
C ILE A 6 -2.45 0.36 7.54
N ILE A 7 -1.15 0.44 7.85
CA ILE A 7 -0.28 -0.74 7.83
C ILE A 7 -0.25 -1.51 9.16
N ARG A 8 -1.10 -1.13 10.10
CA ARG A 8 -1.13 -1.82 11.39
C ARG A 8 -1.49 -3.29 11.20
N ASN A 9 -0.74 -4.18 11.82
CA ASN A 9 -0.96 -5.63 11.79
C ASN A 9 -0.87 -6.25 10.39
N SER A 10 -0.19 -5.57 9.47
CA SER A 10 -0.10 -6.04 8.08
C SER A 10 1.23 -6.76 7.78
N GLY A 11 2.13 -6.84 8.74
CA GLY A 11 3.44 -7.45 8.49
C GLY A 11 4.37 -6.57 7.70
N CYS A 12 4.13 -5.26 7.72
CA CYS A 12 4.90 -4.30 6.94
C CYS A 12 5.89 -3.54 7.81
N THR A 13 7.03 -3.18 7.20
CA THR A 13 8.05 -2.38 7.84
C THR A 13 8.42 -1.23 6.90
N ILE A 14 8.39 -0.01 7.42
CA ILE A 14 8.80 1.15 6.64
C ILE A 14 10.30 1.15 6.50
N THR A 15 10.78 1.19 5.27
CA THR A 15 12.21 1.20 5.00
C THR A 15 12.73 2.59 4.66
N VAL A 16 11.91 3.43 4.03
CA VAL A 16 12.28 4.80 3.67
C VAL A 16 11.03 5.66 3.78
N GLY A 17 11.15 6.82 4.36
CA GLY A 17 10.09 7.82 4.34
C GLY A 17 9.38 8.00 5.66
N ASP A 18 8.17 8.58 5.59
CA ASP A 18 7.42 9.06 6.74
C ASP A 18 6.20 8.17 7.01
N ALA A 19 6.10 7.65 8.23
CA ALA A 19 4.99 6.80 8.64
C ALA A 19 3.70 7.59 8.85
N PHE A 20 3.79 8.91 8.98
CA PHE A 20 2.62 9.73 9.29
C PHE A 20 2.02 10.41 8.06
N VAL A 21 2.47 10.04 6.87
CA VAL A 21 1.93 10.64 5.65
C VAL A 21 0.45 10.27 5.52
N GLU A 22 -0.32 11.23 5.03
CA GLU A 22 -1.75 11.03 4.84
C GLU A 22 -2.01 10.31 3.52
N ILE A 23 -2.81 9.24 3.58
CA ILE A 23 -3.13 8.41 2.41
C ILE A 23 -4.61 8.55 2.09
N ASP A 24 -4.92 8.78 0.83
CA ASP A 24 -6.29 9.01 0.38
C ASP A 24 -6.95 7.74 -0.17
N ALA A 25 -6.19 6.76 -0.60
CA ALA A 25 -6.74 5.52 -1.14
C ALA A 25 -5.70 4.40 -1.08
N VAL A 26 -6.16 3.18 -1.01
CA VAL A 26 -5.30 1.99 -1.07
C VAL A 26 -5.70 1.21 -2.32
N CYS A 27 -4.74 0.87 -3.16
CA CYS A 27 -5.03 0.14 -4.38
C CYS A 27 -3.87 -0.77 -4.78
N ASN A 28 -4.18 -1.77 -5.59
CA ASN A 28 -3.17 -2.68 -6.15
C ASN A 28 -3.20 -2.65 -7.68
N ASP A 29 -3.89 -1.70 -8.25
CA ASP A 29 -4.00 -1.54 -9.71
C ASP A 29 -3.43 -0.18 -10.06
N SER A 30 -2.33 -0.16 -10.81
CA SER A 30 -1.65 1.09 -11.16
C SER A 30 -2.55 2.05 -11.94
N ARG A 31 -3.55 1.51 -12.64
CA ARG A 31 -4.48 2.35 -13.40
C ARG A 31 -5.40 3.17 -12.50
N LYS A 32 -5.56 2.73 -11.24
CA LYS A 32 -6.44 3.40 -10.29
C LYS A 32 -5.68 4.32 -9.34
N VAL A 33 -4.38 4.38 -9.45
CA VAL A 33 -3.57 5.24 -8.58
C VAL A 33 -3.87 6.70 -8.87
N THR A 34 -4.09 7.46 -7.81
CA THR A 34 -4.25 8.91 -7.88
C THR A 34 -3.26 9.54 -6.91
N ARG A 35 -3.18 10.86 -6.92
CA ARG A 35 -2.30 11.56 -5.99
C ARG A 35 -2.71 11.21 -4.55
N GLY A 36 -1.75 10.81 -3.75
CA GLY A 36 -2.02 10.45 -2.36
C GLY A 36 -2.35 9.00 -2.11
N SER A 37 -2.30 8.15 -3.14
CA SER A 37 -2.61 6.74 -2.98
C SER A 37 -1.46 5.96 -2.35
N ALA A 38 -1.79 4.85 -1.69
CA ALA A 38 -0.83 3.81 -1.33
C ALA A 38 -1.00 2.68 -2.35
N PHE A 39 0.06 2.36 -3.07
CA PHE A 39 0.04 1.31 -4.06
C PHE A 39 0.69 0.04 -3.50
N VAL A 40 -0.03 -1.07 -3.53
CA VAL A 40 0.49 -2.36 -3.06
C VAL A 40 0.87 -3.19 -4.27
N ALA A 41 2.17 -3.47 -4.40
CA ALA A 41 2.68 -4.29 -5.50
C ALA A 41 2.49 -5.76 -5.14
N VAL A 42 1.47 -6.37 -5.71
CA VAL A 42 1.13 -7.76 -5.44
C VAL A 42 1.65 -8.63 -6.56
N LYS A 43 2.38 -9.69 -6.19
CA LYS A 43 2.91 -10.63 -7.17
C LYS A 43 1.81 -11.63 -7.53
N GLY A 44 1.36 -11.59 -8.76
CA GLY A 44 0.30 -12.47 -9.24
C GLY A 44 0.82 -13.58 -10.14
N TYR A 45 -0.10 -14.39 -10.66
CA TYR A 45 0.28 -15.49 -11.53
C TYR A 45 0.65 -15.00 -12.94
N ALA A 46 -0.10 -14.08 -13.47
CA ALA A 46 0.09 -13.60 -14.83
C ALA A 46 0.97 -12.35 -14.88
N THR A 47 0.87 -11.50 -13.89
CA THR A 47 1.61 -10.25 -13.84
C THR A 47 2.15 -10.02 -12.44
N ASP A 48 3.21 -9.24 -12.35
CA ASP A 48 3.81 -8.88 -11.09
C ASP A 48 3.57 -7.39 -10.88
N GLY A 49 2.86 -7.05 -9.79
CA GLY A 49 2.57 -5.66 -9.47
C GLY A 49 3.82 -4.80 -9.31
N HIS A 50 4.96 -5.41 -9.01
CA HIS A 50 6.21 -4.66 -8.89
C HIS A 50 6.61 -4.01 -10.23
N ASP A 51 6.18 -4.57 -11.35
CA ASP A 51 6.46 -3.99 -12.66
C ASP A 51 5.76 -2.65 -12.87
N TYR A 52 4.79 -2.32 -12.04
CA TYR A 52 4.00 -1.10 -12.17
C TYR A 52 4.33 -0.06 -11.10
N ILE A 53 5.35 -0.30 -10.28
CA ILE A 53 5.72 0.63 -9.21
C ILE A 53 6.08 2.00 -9.78
N SER A 54 6.86 2.04 -10.86
CA SER A 54 7.27 3.32 -11.43
C SER A 54 6.07 4.11 -11.97
N ILE A 55 5.09 3.41 -12.54
CA ILE A 55 3.88 4.03 -13.04
C ILE A 55 3.08 4.62 -11.87
N ALA A 56 2.97 3.87 -10.78
CA ALA A 56 2.24 4.32 -9.60
C ALA A 56 2.88 5.59 -9.01
N ILE A 57 4.20 5.61 -8.91
CA ILE A 57 4.91 6.79 -8.42
C ILE A 57 4.67 7.98 -9.33
N GLY A 58 4.70 7.75 -10.64
CA GLY A 58 4.46 8.80 -11.62
C GLY A 58 3.05 9.37 -11.54
N LYS A 59 2.10 8.60 -11.04
CA LYS A 59 0.71 9.05 -10.87
C LYS A 59 0.45 9.72 -9.53
N GLY A 60 1.46 9.79 -8.67
CA GLY A 60 1.32 10.51 -7.42
C GLY A 60 1.14 9.64 -6.18
N ALA A 61 1.44 8.34 -6.26
CA ALA A 61 1.39 7.49 -5.09
C ALA A 61 2.37 8.02 -4.04
N LYS A 62 1.92 8.09 -2.80
CA LYS A 62 2.76 8.55 -1.70
C LYS A 62 3.37 7.41 -0.91
N ALA A 63 2.87 6.21 -1.07
CA ALA A 63 3.40 5.03 -0.39
C ALA A 63 3.42 3.87 -1.36
N ILE A 64 4.52 3.13 -1.34
CA ILE A 64 4.68 1.93 -2.16
C ILE A 64 4.95 0.77 -1.23
N ILE A 65 4.09 -0.22 -1.27
CA ILE A 65 4.25 -1.44 -0.50
C ILE A 65 4.76 -2.52 -1.44
N TYR A 66 5.91 -3.11 -1.11
CA TYR A 66 6.56 -4.09 -1.98
C TYR A 66 6.96 -5.32 -1.17
N GLU A 67 7.11 -6.44 -1.85
CA GLU A 67 7.53 -7.68 -1.24
C GLU A 67 8.93 -8.06 -1.75
N ASP A 68 9.22 -7.76 -3.00
CA ASP A 68 10.46 -8.13 -3.68
C ASP A 68 11.41 -6.92 -3.75
N GLN A 69 12.45 -6.94 -2.92
CA GLN A 69 13.40 -5.83 -2.85
C GLN A 69 14.14 -5.62 -4.17
N ALA A 70 14.54 -6.72 -4.82
CA ALA A 70 15.28 -6.60 -6.08
C ALA A 70 14.42 -5.97 -7.17
N ALA A 71 13.13 -6.32 -7.20
CA ALA A 71 12.22 -5.73 -8.17
C ALA A 71 12.03 -4.24 -7.89
N LEU A 72 11.88 -3.86 -6.62
CA LEU A 72 11.78 -2.45 -6.27
C LEU A 72 13.02 -1.69 -6.75
N ASP A 73 14.19 -2.21 -6.45
CA ASP A 73 15.44 -1.54 -6.80
C ASP A 73 15.56 -1.31 -8.31
N ARG A 74 15.14 -2.29 -9.11
CA ARG A 74 15.20 -2.15 -10.56
C ARG A 74 14.29 -1.05 -11.08
N HIS A 75 13.12 -0.91 -10.47
CA HIS A 75 12.09 0.00 -10.97
C HIS A 75 12.23 1.43 -10.46
N VAL A 76 12.96 1.63 -9.36
CA VAL A 76 13.09 2.98 -8.79
C VAL A 76 14.51 3.55 -8.91
N GLU A 77 15.40 2.81 -9.56
CA GLU A 77 16.83 3.16 -9.60
C GLU A 77 17.10 4.59 -10.06
N SER A 78 16.39 5.07 -11.03
CA SER A 78 16.61 6.41 -11.57
C SER A 78 15.44 7.35 -11.28
N MET A 79 14.55 7.00 -10.34
CA MET A 79 13.39 7.83 -10.03
C MET A 79 13.65 8.73 -8.85
N ASP A 80 12.97 9.86 -8.87
CA ASP A 80 12.94 10.77 -7.72
C ASP A 80 11.88 10.24 -6.75
N LEU A 81 12.33 9.82 -5.58
CA LEU A 81 11.43 9.29 -4.55
C LEU A 81 11.12 10.29 -3.45
N ASP A 82 11.33 11.57 -3.73
CA ASP A 82 11.04 12.61 -2.76
C ASP A 82 9.55 12.59 -2.41
N GLY A 83 9.25 12.52 -1.13
CA GLY A 83 7.86 12.45 -0.67
C GLY A 83 7.22 11.07 -0.77
N VAL A 84 7.97 10.05 -1.19
CA VAL A 84 7.44 8.68 -1.29
C VAL A 84 7.96 7.83 -0.14
N THR A 85 7.06 7.13 0.53
CA THR A 85 7.41 6.20 1.60
C THR A 85 7.46 4.78 1.03
N LEU A 86 8.54 4.07 1.30
CA LEU A 86 8.71 2.69 0.83
C LEU A 86 8.51 1.74 2.00
N ILE A 87 7.67 0.73 1.82
CA ILE A 87 7.27 -0.19 2.88
C ILE A 87 7.47 -1.61 2.39
N LYS A 88 8.28 -2.38 3.13
CA LYS A 88 8.52 -3.78 2.82
C LYS A 88 7.47 -4.64 3.51
N ALA A 89 6.82 -5.52 2.77
CA ALA A 89 5.84 -6.46 3.30
C ALA A 89 6.39 -7.86 3.26
N GLU A 90 6.05 -8.68 4.25
CA GLU A 90 6.39 -10.10 4.22
C GLU A 90 5.55 -10.82 3.19
N SER A 91 4.29 -10.43 3.07
CA SER A 91 3.39 -10.92 2.04
C SER A 91 2.57 -9.74 1.54
N SER A 92 2.73 -9.37 0.29
CA SER A 92 2.00 -8.24 -0.26
C SER A 92 0.49 -8.52 -0.33
N ARG A 93 0.10 -9.78 -0.54
CA ARG A 93 -1.32 -10.13 -0.55
C ARG A 93 -1.93 -9.95 0.83
N PHE A 94 -1.25 -10.41 1.87
CA PHE A 94 -1.73 -10.24 3.23
C PHE A 94 -1.76 -8.77 3.60
N ALA A 95 -0.70 -8.05 3.23
CA ALA A 95 -0.63 -6.62 3.51
C ALA A 95 -1.79 -5.87 2.85
N LEU A 96 -2.09 -6.19 1.60
CA LEU A 96 -3.20 -5.55 0.89
C LEU A 96 -4.52 -5.79 1.63
N ALA A 97 -4.78 -7.03 2.05
CA ALA A 97 -6.01 -7.36 2.74
C ALA A 97 -6.14 -6.59 4.06
N MET A 98 -5.05 -6.54 4.84
CA MET A 98 -5.08 -5.85 6.12
C MET A 98 -5.17 -4.34 5.95
N MET A 99 -4.44 -3.80 4.97
CA MET A 99 -4.49 -2.36 4.69
C MET A 99 -5.87 -1.94 4.24
N ALA A 100 -6.50 -2.73 3.38
CA ALA A 100 -7.85 -2.42 2.91
C ALA A 100 -8.84 -2.47 4.07
N ALA A 101 -8.72 -3.48 4.94
CA ALA A 101 -9.59 -3.59 6.10
C ALA A 101 -9.40 -2.39 7.03
N ASN A 102 -8.16 -2.00 7.28
CA ASN A 102 -7.88 -0.87 8.16
C ASN A 102 -8.38 0.45 7.58
N PHE A 103 -8.28 0.60 6.27
CA PHE A 103 -8.63 1.85 5.60
C PHE A 103 -10.13 1.98 5.35
N TYR A 104 -10.75 0.93 4.80
CA TYR A 104 -12.13 1.01 4.36
C TYR A 104 -13.12 0.52 5.42
N ASP A 105 -12.65 -0.25 6.39
CA ASP A 105 -13.51 -0.85 7.37
C ASP A 105 -13.11 -0.40 8.77
N ASN A 106 -12.87 0.88 8.92
CA ASN A 106 -12.36 1.49 10.14
C ASN A 106 -13.33 1.26 11.29
N PRO A 107 -12.98 0.45 12.29
CA PRO A 107 -13.91 0.10 13.34
C PRO A 107 -14.33 1.29 14.20
N SER A 108 -13.49 2.29 14.32
CA SER A 108 -13.84 3.45 15.15
C SER A 108 -14.97 4.25 14.55
N GLU A 109 -15.24 4.09 13.27
CA GLU A 109 -16.33 4.78 12.63
C GLU A 109 -17.51 3.87 12.45
N LYS A 110 -17.29 2.58 12.42
CA LYS A 110 -18.36 1.69 12.16
C LYS A 110 -18.97 1.13 13.35
N LEU A 111 -18.72 1.34 14.35
CA LEU A 111 -19.38 0.88 15.45
C LEU A 111 -20.34 -0.14 15.25
N THR A 112 -20.60 -0.44 14.52
CA THR A 112 -21.57 -1.30 14.32
C THR A 112 -21.41 -2.31 13.41
N LEU A 113 -21.22 -2.38 13.40
CA LEU A 113 -21.08 -3.18 12.49
C LEU A 113 -20.64 -3.99 12.29
N VAL A 114 -20.89 -4.07 12.69
CA VAL A 114 -20.46 -4.90 12.39
C VAL A 114 -20.29 -5.73 12.06
N GLY A 115 -20.47 -5.81 12.31
CA GLY A 115 -20.08 -6.62 11.94
C GLY A 115 -20.09 -7.25 11.49
N ILE A 116 -20.30 -7.08 11.55
CA ILE A 116 -20.14 -7.64 11.03
C ILE A 116 -19.99 -8.31 10.50
N THR A 117 -20.05 -8.22 10.58
CA THR A 117 -19.74 -8.88 10.09
C THR A 117 -19.48 -9.49 9.67
N GLY A 118 -19.74 -9.64 10.06
CA GLY A 118 -19.35 -10.39 9.75
C GLY A 118 -19.27 -10.95 9.39
N THR A 119 -19.51 -10.89 9.56
CA THR A 119 -19.28 -11.46 9.21
C THR A 119 -19.16 -11.97 8.91
N ASN A 120 -19.40 -11.94 9.41
CA ASN A 120 -19.04 -12.42 9.15
C ASN A 120 -18.94 -12.80 9.02
#